data_90dc265a7f7389f5f2e3ba2f1a7abea3
#
_entry.id   90dc265a7f7389f5f2e3ba2f1a7abea3
#
_cell.length_a   1.000
_cell.length_b   1.000
_cell.length_c   1.000
_cell.angle_alpha   90.00
_cell.angle_beta   90.00
_cell.angle_gamma   90.00
#
_symmetry.space_group_name_H-M   'P 1'
#
loop_
_entity.id
_entity.type
_entity.pdbx_description
1 polymer ?
#
loop_
_entity_poly.entity_id
_entity_poly.type
_entity_poly.pdbx_seq_one_letter_code
_entity_poly.pdbx_strand_id
1 'polypeptide(L)'
;MQVGQHICAGCGSVLKETIEYIETHSLREECPSCGSLLADSVERQPRQHAIMQTPLKVETADTLLKLKFDIAKIDSFLGIGSNDLCCITGSYSNLLLTRLCVRSLLPESHGGRNSPYTMVADVGNRSDVYRAINFARQYGMDGESAAERILVVRAFTVPQVRRLLSIELPKIISKYQTKSVMIPGLLKAFDEDPNMRKKEAKKEIDRIVKAVKEVASTALVVVSVQVNNKYARHIIPEFKKRINLVQDHGRIAAELYNQEERKTISLTKRELLIVSRK
;
A
#
# COMPACT_ATOMS: atom_id res chain seq x y z
N MET A 1 -3.83 -19.39 -30.64
CA MET A 1 -3.98 -20.86 -30.48
C MET A 1 -4.79 -21.10 -29.22
N GLN A 2 -5.98 -21.68 -29.31
CA GLN A 2 -6.86 -21.96 -28.20
C GLN A 2 -6.51 -23.34 -27.65
N VAL A 3 -6.13 -23.42 -26.38
CA VAL A 3 -5.92 -24.70 -25.69
C VAL A 3 -7.29 -25.14 -25.17
N GLY A 4 -7.88 -26.17 -25.81
CA GLY A 4 -9.11 -26.80 -25.32
C GLY A 4 -8.81 -27.60 -24.06
N GLN A 5 -9.62 -27.44 -23.00
CA GLN A 5 -9.60 -28.34 -21.85
C GLN A 5 -10.59 -29.48 -22.08
N HIS A 6 -10.11 -30.72 -22.17
CA HIS A 6 -10.95 -31.90 -22.22
C HIS A 6 -11.23 -32.39 -20.80
N ILE A 7 -12.49 -32.72 -20.53
CA ILE A 7 -12.93 -33.26 -19.23
C ILE A 7 -13.50 -34.65 -19.46
N CYS A 8 -13.02 -35.63 -18.71
CA CYS A 8 -13.56 -36.98 -18.77
C CYS A 8 -15.01 -37.02 -18.30
N ALA A 9 -15.90 -37.54 -19.14
CA ALA A 9 -17.33 -37.70 -18.82
C ALA A 9 -17.58 -38.68 -17.68
N GLY A 10 -16.69 -39.68 -17.47
CA GLY A 10 -16.85 -40.70 -16.45
C GLY A 10 -16.50 -40.25 -15.04
N CYS A 11 -15.45 -39.42 -14.85
CA CYS A 11 -14.97 -39.04 -13.53
C CYS A 11 -14.79 -37.54 -13.32
N GLY A 12 -15.00 -36.68 -14.34
CA GLY A 12 -14.83 -35.22 -14.26
C GLY A 12 -13.36 -34.73 -14.21
N SER A 13 -12.37 -35.61 -14.33
CA SER A 13 -10.96 -35.24 -14.33
C SER A 13 -10.61 -34.39 -15.55
N VAL A 14 -9.85 -33.30 -15.34
CA VAL A 14 -9.33 -32.45 -16.42
C VAL A 14 -8.12 -33.13 -17.05
N LEU A 15 -8.22 -33.44 -18.34
CA LEU A 15 -7.12 -34.00 -19.14
C LEU A 15 -6.28 -32.83 -19.64
N LYS A 16 -5.09 -32.66 -19.08
CA LYS A 16 -4.13 -31.64 -19.55
C LYS A 16 -3.37 -32.20 -20.75
N GLU A 17 -3.65 -31.68 -21.92
CA GLU A 17 -2.83 -31.91 -23.10
C GLU A 17 -1.83 -30.74 -23.21
N THR A 18 -0.56 -31.01 -23.12
CA THR A 18 0.50 -30.11 -23.58
C THR A 18 0.74 -30.36 -25.07
N ILE A 19 1.00 -29.32 -25.82
CA ILE A 19 1.21 -29.33 -27.29
C ILE A 19 2.27 -30.36 -27.70
N GLU A 20 3.29 -30.61 -26.88
CA GLU A 20 4.32 -31.63 -27.10
C GLU A 20 3.80 -33.08 -27.03
N TYR A 21 2.66 -33.30 -26.36
CA TYR A 21 2.09 -34.64 -26.19
C TYR A 21 1.32 -35.12 -27.43
N ILE A 22 0.77 -34.19 -28.20
CA ILE A 22 -0.04 -34.47 -29.41
C ILE A 22 0.83 -34.92 -30.57
N GLU A 23 2.09 -34.46 -30.66
CA GLU A 23 3.00 -34.82 -31.78
C GLU A 23 3.67 -36.19 -31.61
N THR A 24 3.70 -36.79 -30.41
CA THR A 24 4.50 -37.97 -30.11
C THR A 24 3.72 -39.22 -29.70
N HIS A 25 2.44 -39.11 -29.35
CA HIS A 25 1.65 -40.23 -28.84
C HIS A 25 0.27 -40.29 -29.49
N SER A 26 -0.08 -41.47 -30.00
CA SER A 26 -1.46 -41.82 -30.40
C SER A 26 -2.40 -41.58 -29.20
N LEU A 27 -3.54 -40.89 -29.46
CA LEU A 27 -4.60 -40.64 -28.49
C LEU A 27 -4.86 -41.89 -27.64
N ARG A 28 -4.73 -41.75 -26.31
CA ARG A 28 -5.17 -42.81 -25.42
C ARG A 28 -6.69 -42.91 -25.51
N GLU A 29 -7.18 -44.05 -25.79
CA GLU A 29 -8.62 -44.32 -25.89
C GLU A 29 -9.32 -44.29 -24.51
N GLU A 30 -8.56 -44.33 -23.42
CA GLU A 30 -9.08 -44.45 -22.05
C GLU A 30 -8.53 -43.34 -21.11
N CYS A 31 -9.39 -42.86 -20.21
CA CYS A 31 -9.04 -41.90 -19.18
C CYS A 31 -8.03 -42.51 -18.17
N PRO A 32 -6.88 -41.86 -17.92
CA PRO A 32 -5.87 -42.37 -16.99
C PRO A 32 -6.32 -42.41 -15.53
N SER A 33 -7.40 -41.73 -15.18
CA SER A 33 -7.91 -41.65 -13.80
C SER A 33 -9.01 -42.68 -13.50
N CYS A 34 -9.82 -43.07 -14.49
CA CYS A 34 -10.96 -43.99 -14.25
C CYS A 34 -11.15 -45.06 -15.32
N GLY A 35 -10.33 -45.11 -16.37
CA GLY A 35 -10.41 -46.12 -17.44
C GLY A 35 -11.59 -45.96 -18.41
N SER A 36 -12.39 -44.88 -18.31
CA SER A 36 -13.50 -44.67 -19.26
C SER A 36 -12.98 -44.27 -20.63
N LEU A 37 -13.64 -44.75 -21.70
CA LEU A 37 -13.32 -44.38 -23.07
C LEU A 37 -13.46 -42.89 -23.29
N LEU A 38 -12.46 -42.24 -23.88
CA LEU A 38 -12.41 -40.79 -24.12
C LEU A 38 -13.28 -40.37 -25.34
N ALA A 39 -13.77 -41.32 -26.14
CA ALA A 39 -14.68 -41.06 -27.25
C ALA A 39 -16.01 -40.41 -26.81
N ASP A 40 -16.39 -40.57 -25.53
CA ASP A 40 -17.59 -39.95 -24.94
C ASP A 40 -17.30 -38.59 -24.28
N SER A 41 -16.10 -38.01 -24.42
CA SER A 41 -15.77 -36.72 -23.85
C SER A 41 -16.53 -35.60 -24.58
N VAL A 42 -17.35 -34.89 -23.82
CA VAL A 42 -18.10 -33.73 -24.34
C VAL A 42 -17.14 -32.58 -24.54
N GLU A 43 -16.89 -32.21 -25.81
CA GLU A 43 -16.30 -30.93 -26.15
C GLU A 43 -17.21 -29.80 -25.66
N ARG A 44 -16.90 -29.19 -24.53
CA ARG A 44 -17.53 -27.93 -24.17
C ARG A 44 -16.98 -26.87 -25.09
N GLN A 45 -17.75 -26.49 -26.10
CA GLN A 45 -17.51 -25.24 -26.80
C GLN A 45 -17.30 -24.15 -25.74
N PRO A 46 -16.22 -23.33 -25.86
CA PRO A 46 -16.05 -22.20 -24.95
C PRO A 46 -17.34 -21.39 -25.06
N ARG A 47 -18.08 -21.28 -23.95
CA ARG A 47 -19.14 -20.28 -23.87
C ARG A 47 -18.48 -19.00 -24.32
N GLN A 48 -18.97 -18.42 -25.39
CA GLN A 48 -18.69 -17.04 -25.75
C GLN A 48 -19.18 -16.19 -24.57
N HIS A 49 -18.34 -16.07 -23.52
CA HIS A 49 -18.45 -14.94 -22.65
C HIS A 49 -18.29 -13.76 -23.57
N ALA A 50 -19.39 -13.05 -23.76
CA ALA A 50 -19.31 -11.71 -24.28
C ALA A 50 -18.22 -11.03 -23.46
N ILE A 51 -17.06 -10.90 -24.08
CA ILE A 51 -15.97 -10.08 -23.53
C ILE A 51 -16.61 -8.71 -23.55
N MET A 52 -17.18 -8.30 -22.39
CA MET A 52 -17.43 -6.90 -22.16
C MET A 52 -16.08 -6.26 -22.42
N GLN A 53 -15.99 -5.61 -23.55
CA GLN A 53 -14.85 -4.77 -23.91
C GLN A 53 -14.86 -3.61 -22.91
N THR A 54 -14.33 -3.87 -21.72
CA THR A 54 -13.89 -2.79 -20.84
C THR A 54 -12.88 -2.01 -21.66
N PRO A 55 -13.13 -0.72 -21.95
CA PRO A 55 -12.22 0.07 -22.75
C PRO A 55 -10.82 -0.06 -22.13
N LEU A 56 -9.85 -0.40 -22.95
CA LEU A 56 -8.44 -0.45 -22.58
C LEU A 56 -8.09 0.90 -21.97
N LYS A 57 -7.91 0.93 -20.65
CA LYS A 57 -7.50 2.13 -19.93
C LYS A 57 -6.02 2.34 -20.19
N VAL A 58 -5.71 3.29 -21.07
CA VAL A 58 -4.32 3.70 -21.31
C VAL A 58 -3.87 4.49 -20.08
N GLU A 59 -2.96 3.93 -19.31
CA GLU A 59 -2.33 4.60 -18.17
C GLU A 59 -0.89 4.96 -18.56
N THR A 60 -0.43 6.13 -18.15
CA THR A 60 0.98 6.52 -18.32
C THR A 60 1.86 5.74 -17.37
N ALA A 61 3.15 5.53 -17.72
CA ALA A 61 4.10 4.85 -16.85
C ALA A 61 4.20 5.50 -15.45
N ASP A 62 4.08 6.83 -15.36
CA ASP A 62 4.04 7.55 -14.08
C ASP A 62 2.83 7.16 -13.22
N THR A 63 1.68 6.91 -13.85
CA THR A 63 0.46 6.46 -13.13
C THR A 63 0.61 5.06 -12.58
N LEU A 64 1.31 4.17 -13.29
CA LEU A 64 1.58 2.80 -12.85
C LEU A 64 2.53 2.73 -11.65
N LEU A 65 3.45 3.69 -11.53
CA LEU A 65 4.43 3.74 -10.44
C LEU A 65 3.90 4.37 -9.15
N LYS A 66 2.63 4.77 -9.08
CA LYS A 66 2.02 5.38 -7.90
C LYS A 66 1.51 4.33 -6.91
N LEU A 67 1.86 4.51 -5.65
CA LEU A 67 1.24 3.76 -4.55
C LEU A 67 -0.22 4.21 -4.41
N LYS A 68 -1.14 3.27 -4.51
CA LYS A 68 -2.59 3.51 -4.37
C LYS A 68 -3.03 3.26 -2.92
N PHE A 69 -3.98 4.04 -2.44
CA PHE A 69 -4.60 3.85 -1.12
C PHE A 69 -5.57 2.65 -1.10
N ASP A 70 -5.97 2.16 -2.30
CA ASP A 70 -7.03 1.19 -2.49
C ASP A 70 -8.38 1.70 -1.96
N ILE A 71 -8.58 2.98 -2.11
CA ILE A 71 -9.80 3.72 -1.85
C ILE A 71 -10.06 4.55 -3.11
N ALA A 72 -10.95 4.07 -3.99
CA ALA A 72 -11.13 4.64 -5.33
C ALA A 72 -11.34 6.16 -5.32
N LYS A 73 -12.06 6.68 -4.32
CA LYS A 73 -12.32 8.12 -4.16
C LYS A 73 -11.04 8.92 -3.86
N ILE A 74 -10.07 8.35 -3.13
CA ILE A 74 -8.77 8.97 -2.87
C ILE A 74 -7.88 8.78 -4.09
N ASP A 75 -7.79 7.56 -4.61
CA ASP A 75 -6.90 7.21 -5.71
C ASP A 75 -7.24 7.94 -7.01
N SER A 76 -8.50 8.38 -7.20
CA SER A 76 -8.91 9.19 -8.35
C SER A 76 -8.37 10.63 -8.31
N PHE A 77 -7.97 11.12 -7.16
CA PHE A 77 -7.50 12.49 -6.97
C PHE A 77 -6.02 12.54 -6.52
N LEU A 78 -5.62 11.67 -5.61
CA LEU A 78 -4.32 11.69 -4.98
C LEU A 78 -3.56 10.38 -5.22
N GLY A 79 -2.61 10.39 -6.12
CA GLY A 79 -1.61 9.33 -6.27
C GLY A 79 -0.29 9.76 -5.63
N ILE A 80 0.36 8.85 -4.90
CA ILE A 80 1.67 9.11 -4.29
C ILE A 80 2.75 8.28 -4.97
N GLY A 81 3.69 8.96 -5.62
CA GLY A 81 4.78 8.35 -6.39
C GLY A 81 6.10 8.23 -5.64
N SER A 82 7.14 7.88 -6.38
CA SER A 82 8.52 7.95 -5.89
C SER A 82 8.84 9.41 -5.56
N ASN A 83 9.60 9.63 -4.49
CA ASN A 83 10.05 10.96 -4.09
C ASN A 83 8.93 11.92 -3.66
N ASP A 84 7.70 11.40 -3.47
CA ASP A 84 6.63 12.20 -2.89
C ASP A 84 6.74 12.26 -1.37
N LEU A 85 6.26 13.38 -0.84
CA LEU A 85 6.09 13.61 0.58
C LEU A 85 4.61 13.89 0.86
N CYS A 86 3.96 12.97 1.58
CA CYS A 86 2.53 13.06 1.89
C CYS A 86 2.30 13.15 3.40
N CYS A 87 1.36 14.02 3.82
CA CYS A 87 0.94 14.14 5.20
C CYS A 87 -0.51 13.68 5.38
N ILE A 88 -0.74 12.81 6.36
CA ILE A 88 -2.08 12.35 6.72
C ILE A 88 -2.38 12.86 8.14
N THR A 89 -3.53 13.51 8.32
CA THR A 89 -3.96 14.05 9.59
C THR A 89 -5.33 13.52 10.00
N GLY A 90 -5.70 13.68 11.27
CA GLY A 90 -7.01 13.29 11.80
C GLY A 90 -7.10 11.90 12.37
N SER A 91 -8.31 11.48 12.72
CA SER A 91 -8.59 10.33 13.60
C SER A 91 -8.11 8.97 13.05
N TYR A 92 -8.09 8.80 11.74
CA TYR A 92 -7.73 7.53 11.08
C TYR A 92 -6.36 7.60 10.37
N SER A 93 -5.55 8.63 10.65
CA SER A 93 -4.27 8.84 9.97
C SER A 93 -3.31 7.66 10.10
N ASN A 94 -3.14 7.11 11.30
CA ASN A 94 -2.26 5.96 11.52
C ASN A 94 -2.79 4.67 10.90
N LEU A 95 -4.12 4.49 10.86
CA LEU A 95 -4.75 3.35 10.18
C LEU A 95 -4.43 3.37 8.68
N LEU A 96 -4.62 4.53 8.04
CA LEU A 96 -4.36 4.67 6.61
C LEU A 96 -2.85 4.54 6.29
N LEU A 97 -2.00 5.04 7.19
CA LEU A 97 -0.55 4.90 7.10
C LEU A 97 -0.12 3.43 7.22
N THR A 98 -0.70 2.65 8.16
CA THR A 98 -0.45 1.21 8.29
C THR A 98 -0.90 0.45 7.04
N ARG A 99 -2.04 0.82 6.45
CA ARG A 99 -2.52 0.25 5.18
C ARG A 99 -1.53 0.52 4.04
N LEU A 100 -1.03 1.75 3.90
CA LEU A 100 -0.02 2.10 2.88
C LEU A 100 1.31 1.37 3.10
N CYS A 101 1.70 1.15 4.36
CA CYS A 101 2.87 0.36 4.71
C CYS A 101 2.82 -1.03 4.07
N VAL A 102 1.71 -1.75 4.27
CA VAL A 102 1.49 -3.08 3.69
C VAL A 102 1.37 -3.01 2.16
N ARG A 103 0.62 -2.04 1.65
CA ARG A 103 0.45 -1.90 0.20
C ARG A 103 1.77 -1.67 -0.54
N SER A 104 2.74 -1.01 0.07
CA SER A 104 4.03 -0.80 -0.58
C SER A 104 4.82 -2.10 -0.82
N LEU A 105 4.49 -3.19 -0.11
CA LEU A 105 5.04 -4.53 -0.33
C LEU A 105 4.42 -5.26 -1.52
N LEU A 106 3.21 -4.85 -1.95
CA LEU A 106 2.51 -5.47 -3.07
C LEU A 106 3.17 -5.15 -4.42
N PRO A 107 2.96 -6.00 -5.43
CA PRO A 107 3.36 -5.71 -6.81
C PRO A 107 2.73 -4.41 -7.34
N GLU A 108 3.40 -3.76 -8.28
CA GLU A 108 2.92 -2.53 -8.94
C GLU A 108 1.60 -2.76 -9.69
N SER A 109 1.41 -3.94 -10.28
CA SER A 109 0.15 -4.36 -10.92
C SER A 109 -1.06 -4.32 -9.97
N HIS A 110 -0.84 -4.43 -8.65
CA HIS A 110 -1.86 -4.31 -7.62
C HIS A 110 -1.88 -2.92 -6.96
N GLY A 111 -1.23 -1.94 -7.57
CA GLY A 111 -1.12 -0.59 -7.03
C GLY A 111 -0.20 -0.48 -5.81
N GLY A 112 0.71 -1.43 -5.66
CA GLY A 112 1.80 -1.41 -4.70
C GLY A 112 3.06 -0.75 -5.25
N ARG A 113 4.21 -1.01 -4.64
CA ARG A 113 5.52 -0.51 -5.08
C ARG A 113 6.54 -1.62 -5.30
N ASN A 114 6.15 -2.86 -5.10
CA ASN A 114 7.07 -3.99 -5.09
C ASN A 114 8.34 -3.67 -4.27
N SER A 115 8.13 -3.09 -3.08
CA SER A 115 9.25 -2.77 -2.18
C SER A 115 9.71 -4.04 -1.47
N PRO A 116 11.01 -4.38 -1.47
CA PRO A 116 11.48 -5.55 -0.74
C PRO A 116 11.18 -5.41 0.76
N TYR A 117 11.35 -4.22 1.31
CA TYR A 117 11.00 -3.85 2.68
C TYR A 117 10.28 -2.51 2.72
N THR A 118 9.41 -2.33 3.72
CA THR A 118 8.84 -1.01 4.07
C THR A 118 9.41 -0.58 5.42
N MET A 119 9.82 0.69 5.51
CA MET A 119 10.35 1.25 6.73
C MET A 119 9.26 1.99 7.50
N VAL A 120 9.17 1.73 8.81
CA VAL A 120 8.36 2.48 9.76
C VAL A 120 9.31 3.17 10.77
N ALA A 121 9.48 4.48 10.62
CA ALA A 121 10.16 5.31 11.61
C ALA A 121 9.14 5.73 12.69
N ASP A 122 8.95 4.88 13.70
CA ASP A 122 7.93 5.04 14.73
C ASP A 122 8.38 6.04 15.80
N VAL A 123 8.20 7.31 15.51
CA VAL A 123 8.52 8.42 16.39
C VAL A 123 7.37 8.85 17.30
N GLY A 124 6.21 8.24 17.13
CA GLY A 124 5.00 8.50 17.90
C GLY A 124 4.54 7.32 18.76
N ASN A 125 5.28 6.21 18.75
CA ASN A 125 4.85 4.93 19.33
C ASN A 125 3.42 4.55 18.88
N ARG A 126 3.19 4.59 17.56
CA ARG A 126 1.89 4.42 16.92
C ARG A 126 1.85 3.27 15.92
N SER A 127 2.96 2.53 15.74
CA SER A 127 3.00 1.36 14.87
C SER A 127 2.13 0.23 15.43
N ASP A 128 1.26 -0.32 14.58
CA ASP A 128 0.35 -1.41 14.90
C ASP A 128 0.65 -2.60 13.98
N VAL A 129 1.53 -3.49 14.43
CA VAL A 129 1.97 -4.66 13.67
C VAL A 129 0.83 -5.65 13.45
N TYR A 130 -0.05 -5.85 14.44
CA TYR A 130 -1.18 -6.75 14.30
C TYR A 130 -2.14 -6.28 13.21
N ARG A 131 -2.36 -4.98 13.11
CA ARG A 131 -3.17 -4.39 12.06
C ARG A 131 -2.51 -4.50 10.70
N ALA A 132 -1.19 -4.36 10.63
CA ALA A 132 -0.44 -4.59 9.41
C ALA A 132 -0.58 -6.05 8.92
N ILE A 133 -0.46 -7.03 9.82
CA ILE A 133 -0.69 -8.45 9.52
C ILE A 133 -2.12 -8.67 9.02
N ASN A 134 -3.13 -8.05 9.64
CA ASN A 134 -4.51 -8.16 9.19
C ASN A 134 -4.73 -7.57 7.79
N PHE A 135 -4.13 -6.44 7.48
CA PHE A 135 -4.17 -5.88 6.11
C PHE A 135 -3.44 -6.79 5.11
N ALA A 136 -2.27 -7.33 5.48
CA ALA A 136 -1.55 -8.27 4.62
C ALA A 136 -2.42 -9.46 4.23
N ARG A 137 -3.09 -10.09 5.20
CA ARG A 137 -4.02 -11.20 4.97
C ARG A 137 -5.21 -10.80 4.09
N GLN A 138 -5.76 -9.60 4.27
CA GLN A 138 -6.84 -9.09 3.42
C GLN A 138 -6.39 -8.89 1.97
N TYR A 139 -5.11 -8.55 1.74
CA TYR A 139 -4.48 -8.47 0.41
C TYR A 139 -4.02 -9.82 -0.14
N GLY A 140 -4.28 -10.93 0.55
CA GLY A 140 -3.87 -12.27 0.12
C GLY A 140 -2.39 -12.59 0.34
N MET A 141 -1.70 -11.77 1.16
CA MET A 141 -0.32 -12.04 1.55
C MET A 141 -0.29 -12.94 2.80
N ASP A 142 0.77 -13.72 2.95
CA ASP A 142 1.07 -14.34 4.23
C ASP A 142 1.43 -13.26 5.27
N GLY A 143 0.75 -13.27 6.42
CA GLY A 143 0.85 -12.22 7.42
C GLY A 143 2.21 -12.17 8.11
N GLU A 144 2.84 -13.31 8.35
CA GLU A 144 4.15 -13.42 9.00
C GLU A 144 5.25 -12.95 8.05
N SER A 145 5.25 -13.45 6.82
CA SER A 145 6.17 -13.01 5.77
C SER A 145 6.05 -11.50 5.48
N ALA A 146 4.83 -10.95 5.53
CA ALA A 146 4.65 -9.51 5.40
C ALA A 146 5.23 -8.74 6.59
N ALA A 147 5.07 -9.25 7.81
CA ALA A 147 5.60 -8.63 9.03
C ALA A 147 7.14 -8.61 9.03
N GLU A 148 7.80 -9.67 8.56
CA GLU A 148 9.27 -9.74 8.42
C GLU A 148 9.83 -8.68 7.45
N ARG A 149 9.01 -8.22 6.51
CA ARG A 149 9.35 -7.20 5.53
C ARG A 149 9.02 -5.76 5.99
N ILE A 150 8.47 -5.60 7.20
CA ILE A 150 8.19 -4.29 7.81
C ILE A 150 9.27 -3.99 8.85
N LEU A 151 10.23 -3.14 8.49
CA LEU A 151 11.31 -2.73 9.38
C LEU A 151 10.83 -1.58 10.27
N VAL A 152 10.90 -1.76 11.60
CA VAL A 152 10.46 -0.74 12.57
C VAL A 152 11.65 -0.21 13.33
N VAL A 153 11.86 1.11 13.28
CA VAL A 153 12.85 1.82 14.12
C VAL A 153 12.14 2.85 14.97
N ARG A 154 12.45 2.91 16.25
CA ARG A 154 11.78 3.80 17.21
C ARG A 154 12.70 4.90 17.71
N ALA A 155 12.10 6.08 17.95
CA ALA A 155 12.73 7.21 18.60
C ALA A 155 11.68 7.90 19.47
N PHE A 156 12.05 8.25 20.70
CA PHE A 156 11.12 8.75 21.73
C PHE A 156 11.37 10.20 22.10
N THR A 157 12.59 10.70 21.89
CA THR A 157 12.96 12.08 22.21
C THR A 157 13.26 12.87 20.94
N VAL A 158 13.11 14.21 20.99
CA VAL A 158 13.37 15.09 19.84
C VAL A 158 14.79 14.90 19.29
N PRO A 159 15.87 14.84 20.09
CA PRO A 159 17.21 14.55 19.58
C PRO A 159 17.33 13.18 18.88
N GLN A 160 16.65 12.14 19.43
CA GLN A 160 16.62 10.81 18.80
C GLN A 160 15.88 10.84 17.46
N VAL A 161 14.71 11.52 17.40
CA VAL A 161 13.95 11.70 16.15
C VAL A 161 14.80 12.41 15.09
N ARG A 162 15.46 13.50 15.45
CA ARG A 162 16.35 14.21 14.55
C ARG A 162 17.48 13.29 14.03
N ARG A 163 18.19 12.60 14.92
CA ARG A 163 19.26 11.68 14.56
C ARG A 163 18.75 10.56 13.65
N LEU A 164 17.62 9.96 13.99
CA LEU A 164 16.99 8.90 13.19
C LEU A 164 16.73 9.40 11.77
N LEU A 165 16.05 10.53 11.61
CA LEU A 165 15.62 11.02 10.30
C LEU A 165 16.78 11.54 9.44
N SER A 166 17.79 12.22 10.05
CA SER A 166 18.87 12.84 9.30
C SER A 166 20.09 11.94 9.08
N ILE A 167 20.32 10.92 9.91
CA ILE A 167 21.55 10.12 9.86
C ILE A 167 21.26 8.64 9.62
N GLU A 168 20.37 8.04 10.42
CA GLU A 168 20.20 6.59 10.40
C GLU A 168 19.28 6.15 9.25
N LEU A 169 18.18 6.88 9.02
CA LEU A 169 17.18 6.51 8.03
C LEU A 169 17.74 6.45 6.60
N PRO A 170 18.55 7.42 6.12
CA PRO A 170 19.18 7.31 4.81
C PRO A 170 20.05 6.05 4.65
N LYS A 171 20.80 5.67 5.69
CA LYS A 171 21.64 4.45 5.68
C LYS A 171 20.77 3.18 5.59
N ILE A 172 19.67 3.14 6.36
CA ILE A 172 18.76 2.00 6.38
C ILE A 172 18.05 1.86 5.03
N ILE A 173 17.58 2.96 4.43
CA ILE A 173 16.97 2.98 3.10
C ILE A 173 17.91 2.38 2.06
N SER A 174 19.17 2.83 2.04
CA SER A 174 20.20 2.33 1.13
C SER A 174 20.49 0.84 1.36
N LYS A 175 20.67 0.42 2.64
CA LYS A 175 20.98 -0.96 3.00
C LYS A 175 19.90 -1.95 2.60
N TYR A 176 18.62 -1.60 2.85
CA TYR A 176 17.47 -2.48 2.63
C TYR A 176 16.71 -2.18 1.34
N GLN A 177 17.21 -1.23 0.53
CA GLN A 177 16.59 -0.81 -0.73
C GLN A 177 15.09 -0.49 -0.58
N THR A 178 14.75 0.17 0.52
CA THR A 178 13.39 0.51 0.89
C THR A 178 12.85 1.60 -0.03
N LYS A 179 11.73 1.35 -0.69
CA LYS A 179 11.08 2.33 -1.59
C LYS A 179 10.10 3.26 -0.86
N SER A 180 9.73 2.92 0.38
CA SER A 180 8.69 3.64 1.13
C SER A 180 9.01 3.72 2.62
N VAL A 181 8.81 4.91 3.18
CA VAL A 181 9.02 5.22 4.60
C VAL A 181 7.73 5.78 5.19
N MET A 182 7.26 5.17 6.26
CA MET A 182 6.10 5.61 7.04
C MET A 182 6.57 6.20 8.36
N ILE A 183 6.10 7.42 8.70
CA ILE A 183 6.49 8.12 9.92
C ILE A 183 5.23 8.45 10.73
N PRO A 184 4.76 7.51 11.59
CA PRO A 184 3.58 7.75 12.42
C PRO A 184 3.89 8.73 13.55
N GLY A 185 3.04 9.75 13.71
CA GLY A 185 3.08 10.69 14.84
C GLY A 185 4.30 11.60 14.87
N LEU A 186 4.70 12.16 13.72
CA LEU A 186 5.95 12.93 13.54
C LEU A 186 6.24 13.98 14.63
N LEU A 187 5.23 14.63 15.20
CA LEU A 187 5.39 15.67 16.22
C LEU A 187 5.19 15.18 17.66
N LYS A 188 4.98 13.88 17.89
CA LYS A 188 4.61 13.34 19.20
C LYS A 188 5.67 13.63 20.27
N ALA A 189 6.95 13.48 19.95
CA ALA A 189 8.06 13.73 20.87
C ALA A 189 8.10 15.19 21.39
N PHE A 190 7.51 16.14 20.64
CA PHE A 190 7.43 17.54 21.08
C PHE A 190 6.31 17.80 22.08
N ASP A 191 5.28 16.96 22.13
CA ASP A 191 4.22 17.06 23.13
C ASP A 191 4.69 16.50 24.49
N GLU A 192 5.61 15.56 24.45
CA GLU A 192 6.12 14.83 25.63
C GLU A 192 7.32 15.54 26.28
N ASP A 193 7.85 16.60 25.69
CA ASP A 193 8.94 17.42 26.26
C ASP A 193 8.40 18.73 26.86
N PRO A 194 8.11 18.76 28.18
CA PRO A 194 7.56 19.94 28.83
C PRO A 194 8.59 21.10 28.93
N ASN A 195 9.88 20.77 28.87
CA ASN A 195 10.97 21.74 29.10
C ASN A 195 11.39 22.44 27.80
N MET A 196 10.91 22.01 26.65
CA MET A 196 11.30 22.56 25.36
C MET A 196 10.68 23.94 25.13
N ARG A 197 11.53 24.96 25.02
CA ARG A 197 11.11 26.35 24.72
C ARG A 197 10.56 26.44 23.30
N LYS A 198 9.52 27.27 23.07
CA LYS A 198 8.88 27.44 21.76
C LYS A 198 9.86 27.77 20.62
N LYS A 199 10.85 28.63 20.89
CA LYS A 199 11.88 29.04 19.90
C LYS A 199 12.79 27.87 19.51
N GLU A 200 13.14 27.04 20.47
CA GLU A 200 13.96 25.84 20.28
C GLU A 200 13.17 24.77 19.52
N ALA A 201 11.95 24.48 19.96
CA ALA A 201 11.04 23.56 19.27
C ALA A 201 10.88 23.93 17.78
N LYS A 202 10.69 25.22 17.45
CA LYS A 202 10.57 25.65 16.07
C LYS A 202 11.83 25.32 15.27
N LYS A 203 13.02 25.60 15.81
CA LYS A 203 14.29 25.27 15.14
C LYS A 203 14.45 23.76 14.90
N GLU A 204 14.08 22.93 15.90
CA GLU A 204 14.16 21.47 15.76
C GLU A 204 13.14 20.95 14.73
N ILE A 205 11.93 21.51 14.70
CA ILE A 205 10.92 21.19 13.69
C ILE A 205 11.43 21.52 12.28
N ASP A 206 12.02 22.69 12.08
CA ASP A 206 12.58 23.10 10.78
C ASP A 206 13.68 22.11 10.32
N ARG A 207 14.54 21.64 11.26
CA ARG A 207 15.55 20.62 10.99
C ARG A 207 14.93 19.26 10.62
N ILE A 208 13.88 18.86 11.34
CA ILE A 208 13.16 17.61 11.08
C ILE A 208 12.46 17.67 9.73
N VAL A 209 11.79 18.77 9.39
CA VAL A 209 11.16 18.96 8.08
C VAL A 209 12.19 18.86 6.96
N LYS A 210 13.35 19.49 7.14
CA LYS A 210 14.45 19.40 6.17
C LYS A 210 14.91 17.95 6.00
N ALA A 211 15.15 17.23 7.09
CA ALA A 211 15.56 15.81 7.04
C ALA A 211 14.50 14.93 6.35
N VAL A 212 13.22 15.14 6.65
CA VAL A 212 12.13 14.39 6.00
C VAL A 212 12.08 14.68 4.49
N LYS A 213 12.30 15.93 4.06
CA LYS A 213 12.38 16.30 2.64
C LYS A 213 13.61 15.68 1.95
N GLU A 214 14.74 15.60 2.65
CA GLU A 214 15.95 14.92 2.16
C GLU A 214 15.70 13.41 1.97
N VAL A 215 15.05 12.76 2.92
CA VAL A 215 14.63 11.35 2.78
C VAL A 215 13.65 11.17 1.62
N ALA A 216 12.73 12.11 1.42
CA ALA A 216 11.75 12.05 0.33
C ALA A 216 12.40 12.18 -1.05
N SER A 217 13.64 12.66 -1.17
CA SER A 217 14.37 12.67 -2.45
C SER A 217 14.80 11.27 -2.92
N THR A 218 14.81 10.28 -2.02
CA THR A 218 15.28 8.91 -2.30
C THR A 218 14.21 7.84 -2.16
N ALA A 219 13.14 8.12 -1.40
CA ALA A 219 12.04 7.20 -1.17
C ALA A 219 10.71 7.95 -1.04
N LEU A 220 9.59 7.27 -1.25
CA LEU A 220 8.29 7.80 -0.87
C LEU A 220 8.22 7.97 0.65
N VAL A 221 7.84 9.15 1.13
CA VAL A 221 7.63 9.39 2.56
C VAL A 221 6.18 9.75 2.86
N VAL A 222 5.57 9.02 3.79
CA VAL A 222 4.24 9.33 4.30
C VAL A 222 4.33 9.56 5.80
N VAL A 223 3.87 10.72 6.25
CA VAL A 223 3.87 11.07 7.67
C VAL A 223 2.46 11.16 8.22
N SER A 224 2.26 10.87 9.50
CA SER A 224 1.05 11.31 10.19
C SER A 224 1.35 12.38 11.22
N VAL A 225 0.42 13.36 11.33
CA VAL A 225 0.50 14.46 12.27
C VAL A 225 -0.84 14.59 13.00
N GLN A 226 -0.80 14.74 14.33
CA GLN A 226 -2.01 15.02 15.10
C GLN A 226 -2.40 16.49 14.94
N VAL A 227 -3.66 16.75 14.55
CA VAL A 227 -4.15 18.13 14.27
C VAL A 227 -4.13 19.01 15.53
N ASN A 228 -4.37 18.43 16.70
CA ASN A 228 -4.35 19.12 17.99
C ASN A 228 -2.93 19.38 18.52
N ASN A 229 -1.88 18.91 17.86
CA ASN A 229 -0.51 19.27 18.23
C ASN A 229 -0.27 20.75 18.03
N LYS A 230 0.31 21.42 19.03
CA LYS A 230 0.56 22.88 19.03
C LYS A 230 1.42 23.37 17.87
N TYR A 231 2.21 22.48 17.24
CA TYR A 231 3.09 22.78 16.12
C TYR A 231 2.53 22.31 14.77
N ALA A 232 1.38 21.64 14.75
CA ALA A 232 0.81 21.10 13.52
C ALA A 232 0.60 22.16 12.43
N ARG A 233 0.14 23.37 12.84
CA ARG A 233 -0.07 24.50 11.92
C ARG A 233 1.21 24.98 11.24
N HIS A 234 2.37 24.74 11.85
CA HIS A 234 3.66 25.14 11.30
C HIS A 234 4.19 24.12 10.28
N ILE A 235 3.90 22.84 10.48
CA ILE A 235 4.47 21.75 9.66
C ILE A 235 3.56 21.30 8.53
N ILE A 236 2.24 21.24 8.73
CA ILE A 236 1.30 20.72 7.73
C ILE A 236 1.38 21.43 6.37
N PRO A 237 1.53 22.77 6.29
CA PRO A 237 1.67 23.46 5.01
C PRO A 237 2.91 23.08 4.20
N GLU A 238 3.94 22.52 4.83
CA GLU A 238 5.17 22.09 4.16
C GLU A 238 4.96 20.86 3.23
N PHE A 239 3.81 20.19 3.34
CA PHE A 239 3.45 19.03 2.56
C PHE A 239 2.50 19.42 1.43
N LYS A 240 2.92 19.21 0.18
CA LYS A 240 2.09 19.50 -1.01
C LYS A 240 0.94 18.51 -1.17
N LYS A 241 1.14 17.24 -0.78
CA LYS A 241 0.12 16.20 -0.79
C LYS A 241 -0.35 15.93 0.65
N ARG A 242 -1.64 16.09 0.89
CA ARG A 242 -2.21 15.99 2.23
C ARG A 242 -3.57 15.31 2.22
N ILE A 243 -3.86 14.57 3.28
CA ILE A 243 -5.18 14.02 3.58
C ILE A 243 -5.54 14.41 5.01
N ASN A 244 -6.65 15.11 5.18
CA ASN A 244 -7.19 15.40 6.51
C ASN A 244 -8.48 14.60 6.73
N LEU A 245 -8.47 13.68 7.71
CA LEU A 245 -9.58 12.79 8.04
C LEU A 245 -10.33 13.33 9.25
N VAL A 246 -11.52 13.86 9.02
CA VAL A 246 -12.39 14.40 10.06
C VAL A 246 -13.57 13.45 10.27
N GLN A 247 -13.76 12.98 11.50
CA GLN A 247 -14.94 12.19 11.85
C GLN A 247 -16.01 13.12 12.43
N ASP A 248 -17.19 13.08 11.83
CA ASP A 248 -18.36 13.80 12.32
C ASP A 248 -19.59 12.89 12.26
N HIS A 249 -20.30 12.76 13.40
CA HIS A 249 -21.55 11.98 13.54
C HIS A 249 -21.53 10.61 12.83
N GLY A 250 -20.43 9.87 12.94
CA GLY A 250 -20.28 8.52 12.35
C GLY A 250 -19.90 8.50 10.86
N ARG A 251 -19.85 9.67 10.21
CA ARG A 251 -19.31 9.84 8.86
C ARG A 251 -17.84 10.29 8.93
N ILE A 252 -17.09 9.98 7.91
CA ILE A 252 -15.70 10.42 7.80
C ILE A 252 -15.59 11.29 6.56
N ALA A 253 -15.30 12.57 6.76
CA ALA A 253 -14.95 13.48 5.70
C ALA A 253 -13.43 13.40 5.49
N ALA A 254 -12.98 13.27 4.23
CA ALA A 254 -11.59 13.37 3.87
C ALA A 254 -11.40 14.59 2.97
N GLU A 255 -10.58 15.52 3.44
CA GLU A 255 -10.12 16.65 2.65
C GLU A 255 -8.79 16.27 2.03
N LEU A 256 -8.77 16.23 0.72
CA LEU A 256 -7.61 15.85 -0.08
C LEU A 256 -6.98 17.11 -0.68
N TYR A 257 -5.66 17.19 -0.61
CA TYR A 257 -4.88 18.28 -1.20
C TYR A 257 -3.80 17.69 -2.10
N ASN A 258 -3.76 18.14 -3.34
CA ASN A 258 -2.72 17.81 -4.30
C ASN A 258 -2.15 19.11 -4.86
N GLN A 259 -1.04 19.56 -4.30
CA GLN A 259 -0.49 20.90 -4.51
C GLN A 259 -1.51 21.98 -4.11
N GLU A 260 -2.05 22.74 -5.06
CA GLU A 260 -3.04 23.81 -4.84
C GLU A 260 -4.48 23.30 -4.97
N GLU A 261 -4.67 22.13 -5.55
CA GLU A 261 -6.00 21.55 -5.72
C GLU A 261 -6.52 20.95 -4.42
N ARG A 262 -7.82 21.19 -4.16
CA ARG A 262 -8.51 20.63 -2.97
C ARG A 262 -9.78 19.92 -3.38
N LYS A 263 -10.03 18.76 -2.78
CA LYS A 263 -11.26 17.98 -2.93
C LYS A 263 -11.72 17.43 -1.59
N THR A 264 -13.01 17.55 -1.30
CA THR A 264 -13.61 16.93 -0.12
C THR A 264 -14.46 15.73 -0.56
N ILE A 265 -14.27 14.61 0.10
CA ILE A 265 -15.01 13.36 -0.15
C ILE A 265 -15.55 12.79 1.15
N SER A 266 -16.61 12.02 1.07
CA SER A 266 -17.14 11.25 2.20
C SER A 266 -16.66 9.80 2.12
N LEU A 267 -16.15 9.28 3.25
CA LEU A 267 -15.70 7.91 3.41
C LEU A 267 -16.52 7.21 4.48
N THR A 268 -16.60 5.90 4.36
CA THR A 268 -17.15 5.02 5.40
C THR A 268 -16.02 4.38 6.20
N LYS A 269 -16.29 3.95 7.43
CA LYS A 269 -15.33 3.15 8.20
C LYS A 269 -14.92 1.88 7.45
N ARG A 270 -15.85 1.29 6.69
CA ARG A 270 -15.59 0.09 5.90
C ARG A 270 -14.52 0.32 4.82
N GLU A 271 -14.59 1.44 4.10
CA GLU A 271 -13.59 1.79 3.08
C GLU A 271 -12.17 1.95 3.68
N LEU A 272 -12.07 2.37 4.95
CA LEU A 272 -10.77 2.49 5.65
C LEU A 272 -10.27 1.17 6.22
N LEU A 273 -11.17 0.31 6.72
CA LEU A 273 -10.83 -0.91 7.47
C LEU A 273 -10.74 -2.16 6.58
N ILE A 274 -11.50 -2.19 5.49
CA ILE A 274 -11.62 -3.35 4.62
C ILE A 274 -11.00 -3.04 3.26
N VAL A 275 -10.20 -3.98 2.79
CA VAL A 275 -9.60 -3.96 1.46
C VAL A 275 -10.66 -4.34 0.42
N SER A 276 -10.69 -3.63 -0.70
CA SER A 276 -11.53 -4.01 -1.83
C SER A 276 -11.01 -5.32 -2.43
N ARG A 277 -11.77 -6.40 -2.29
CA ARG A 277 -11.46 -7.64 -3.03
C ARG A 277 -11.75 -7.38 -4.51
N LYS A 278 -10.72 -7.42 -5.31
CA LYS A 278 -10.84 -7.45 -6.78
C LYS A 278 -11.02 -8.86 -7.25
#